data_d0a74b0f63b59642af05950d4903de3b
#
_entry.id   d0a74b0f63b59642af05950d4903de3b
#
_cell.length_a   1.000
_cell.length_b   1.000
_cell.length_c   1.000
_cell.angle_alpha   90.00
_cell.angle_beta   90.00
_cell.angle_gamma   90.00
#
_symmetry.space_group_name_H-M   'P 1'
#
loop_
_entity.id
_entity.type
_entity.pdbx_description
1 polymer ?
#
loop_
_entity_poly.entity_id
_entity_poly.type
_entity_poly.pdbx_seq_one_letter_code
_entity_poly.pdbx_strand_id
1 'polypeptide(L)'
;RVSLVGSEMCIRDRLIGDLTSMPHLLIAGTTGSGKSVCINTIILSLLYRHKPEICKFILIDPKMLELSTYEGIPHLLCPVITEAKKAASVLGWVVKEMENRYKLMTKVGVRNIDSYNAKHKISMPYIVVIVDEMSDLMLVASKDIENCIQKLSQMARAAGIHIIMATQRPSVDVITGTIKANFPTRISFQVSSKIDSRTILGEQGAEQLLGKGDMLFMSSANRITRIHAPFVSDNEIEKINSFLKSQGDPEYVDEILNLSSESPSDDGSNAVSYTHLRAHETH
;
A
#
# COMPACT_ATOMS: atom_id res chain seq x y z
N ARG A 1 -0.97 2.66 13.60
CA ARG A 1 -0.04 1.57 13.94
C ARG A 1 -0.52 0.30 13.28
N VAL A 2 0.19 -0.18 12.28
CA VAL A 2 -0.02 -1.52 11.72
C VAL A 2 0.60 -2.51 12.69
N SER A 3 -0.17 -3.46 13.16
CA SER A 3 0.37 -4.52 14.00
C SER A 3 0.88 -5.65 13.10
N LEU A 4 2.17 -5.66 12.80
CA LEU A 4 2.85 -6.87 12.40
C LEU A 4 3.05 -7.68 13.66
N VAL A 5 2.12 -8.57 13.98
CA VAL A 5 2.25 -9.44 15.14
C VAL A 5 3.05 -10.65 14.70
N GLY A 6 4.33 -10.64 15.03
CA GLY A 6 5.18 -11.82 14.92
C GLY A 6 5.61 -12.25 16.31
N SER A 7 5.81 -13.55 16.55
CA SER A 7 6.47 -14.04 17.75
C SER A 7 7.89 -14.45 17.42
N GLU A 8 8.87 -13.87 18.07
CA GLU A 8 10.22 -14.45 18.11
C GLU A 8 10.17 -15.78 18.87
N MET A 9 10.93 -16.76 18.39
CA MET A 9 10.80 -18.18 18.77
C MET A 9 11.17 -18.52 20.20
N CYS A 10 11.58 -17.59 21.04
CA CYS A 10 12.02 -17.88 22.40
C CYS A 10 11.18 -17.26 23.52
N ILE A 11 10.45 -16.19 23.26
CA ILE A 11 9.63 -15.54 24.30
C ILE A 11 8.50 -14.83 23.53
N ARG A 12 7.26 -14.96 23.94
CA ARG A 12 6.01 -14.36 23.41
C ARG A 12 6.05 -12.85 23.08
N ASP A 13 7.14 -12.38 22.46
CA ASP A 13 7.30 -10.98 22.10
C ASP A 13 6.55 -10.70 20.81
N ARG A 14 5.77 -9.63 20.83
CA ARG A 14 5.01 -9.15 19.68
C ARG A 14 5.78 -8.02 19.03
N LEU A 15 6.14 -8.15 17.77
CA LEU A 15 6.61 -7.04 16.98
C LEU A 15 5.41 -6.24 16.48
N ILE A 16 5.31 -4.98 16.90
CA ILE A 16 4.29 -4.05 16.41
C ILE A 16 4.97 -3.06 15.50
N GLY A 17 4.64 -3.10 14.22
CA GLY A 17 5.09 -2.12 13.24
C GLY A 17 4.18 -0.89 13.21
N ASP A 18 4.79 0.28 13.00
CA ASP A 18 4.07 1.51 12.75
C ASP A 18 4.30 1.92 11.29
N LEU A 19 3.24 1.92 10.47
CA LEU A 19 3.34 2.24 9.05
C LEU A 19 3.84 3.68 8.82
N THR A 20 3.58 4.58 9.76
CA THR A 20 4.10 5.96 9.67
C THR A 20 5.62 6.03 9.82
N SER A 21 6.23 5.06 10.52
CA SER A 21 7.69 4.89 10.62
C SER A 21 8.28 4.07 9.47
N MET A 22 7.45 3.30 8.77
CA MET A 22 7.79 2.44 7.64
C MET A 22 6.94 2.81 6.41
N PRO A 23 7.06 4.02 5.87
CA PRO A 23 6.09 4.58 4.93
C PRO A 23 5.96 3.77 3.64
N HIS A 24 6.99 3.05 3.27
CA HIS A 24 7.03 2.21 2.07
C HIS A 24 7.54 0.84 2.45
N LEU A 25 6.72 -0.18 2.21
CA LEU A 25 6.96 -1.56 2.58
C LEU A 25 6.95 -2.45 1.33
N LEU A 26 8.04 -3.19 1.13
CA LEU A 26 8.13 -4.22 0.10
C LEU A 26 7.91 -5.60 0.73
N ILE A 27 7.01 -6.39 0.15
CA ILE A 27 6.70 -7.74 0.60
C ILE A 27 6.94 -8.71 -0.55
N ALA A 28 7.79 -9.71 -0.35
CA ALA A 28 8.04 -10.71 -1.39
C ALA A 28 7.96 -12.13 -0.84
N GLY A 29 7.61 -13.09 -1.70
CA GLY A 29 7.55 -14.50 -1.33
C GLY A 29 6.77 -15.33 -2.34
N THR A 30 7.08 -16.62 -2.41
CA THR A 30 6.42 -17.56 -3.33
C THR A 30 4.94 -17.79 -2.93
N THR A 31 4.18 -18.36 -3.85
CA THR A 31 2.80 -18.79 -3.59
C THR A 31 2.76 -19.78 -2.41
N GLY A 32 1.81 -19.59 -1.50
CA GLY A 32 1.65 -20.44 -0.31
C GLY A 32 2.64 -20.12 0.84
N SER A 33 3.55 -19.16 0.67
CA SER A 33 4.50 -18.76 1.72
C SER A 33 3.87 -17.98 2.89
N GLY A 34 2.65 -17.43 2.70
CA GLY A 34 1.94 -16.60 3.68
C GLY A 34 1.88 -15.12 3.33
N LYS A 35 2.38 -14.71 2.13
CA LYS A 35 2.37 -13.32 1.65
C LYS A 35 0.98 -12.69 1.68
N SER A 36 0.00 -13.32 1.04
CA SER A 36 -1.38 -12.81 0.93
C SER A 36 -2.06 -12.71 2.29
N VAL A 37 -1.87 -13.71 3.16
CA VAL A 37 -2.38 -13.67 4.53
C VAL A 37 -1.79 -12.48 5.30
N CYS A 38 -0.51 -12.21 5.15
CA CYS A 38 0.13 -11.04 5.79
C CYS A 38 -0.45 -9.72 5.27
N ILE A 39 -0.66 -9.57 3.97
CA ILE A 39 -1.29 -8.38 3.39
C ILE A 39 -2.68 -8.19 3.96
N ASN A 40 -3.49 -9.24 4.00
CA ASN A 40 -4.82 -9.22 4.59
C ASN A 40 -4.78 -8.83 6.08
N THR A 41 -3.82 -9.35 6.86
CA THR A 41 -3.69 -8.96 8.27
C THR A 41 -3.30 -7.49 8.44
N ILE A 42 -2.50 -6.93 7.55
CA ILE A 42 -2.18 -5.50 7.54
C ILE A 42 -3.43 -4.66 7.25
N ILE A 43 -4.19 -5.02 6.21
CA ILE A 43 -5.44 -4.34 5.85
C ILE A 43 -6.42 -4.38 7.03
N LEU A 44 -6.69 -5.57 7.57
CA LEU A 44 -7.60 -5.72 8.70
C LEU A 44 -7.14 -4.96 9.94
N SER A 45 -5.84 -4.94 10.22
CA SER A 45 -5.28 -4.18 11.33
C SER A 45 -5.57 -2.66 11.22
N LEU A 46 -5.61 -2.13 10.01
CA LEU A 46 -5.98 -0.74 9.74
C LEU A 46 -7.49 -0.54 9.83
N LEU A 47 -8.28 -1.44 9.23
CA LEU A 47 -9.74 -1.37 9.25
C LEU A 47 -10.34 -1.45 10.66
N TYR A 48 -9.74 -2.26 11.54
CA TYR A 48 -10.16 -2.33 12.95
C TYR A 48 -9.88 -1.07 13.76
N ARG A 49 -8.91 -0.27 13.34
CA ARG A 49 -8.42 0.89 14.11
C ARG A 49 -8.90 2.23 13.59
N HIS A 50 -9.19 2.31 12.31
CA HIS A 50 -9.41 3.58 11.65
C HIS A 50 -10.71 3.58 10.86
N LYS A 51 -11.50 4.64 11.05
CA LYS A 51 -12.69 4.91 10.27
C LYS A 51 -12.31 5.40 8.87
N PRO A 52 -13.26 5.37 7.90
CA PRO A 52 -13.01 5.85 6.52
C PRO A 52 -12.55 7.32 6.42
N GLU A 53 -12.94 8.16 7.40
CA GLU A 53 -12.53 9.57 7.44
C GLU A 53 -11.05 9.74 7.84
N ILE A 54 -10.44 8.72 8.44
CA ILE A 54 -9.04 8.75 8.92
C ILE A 54 -8.12 8.00 7.99
N CYS A 55 -8.57 6.88 7.41
CA CYS A 55 -7.75 6.02 6.56
C CYS A 55 -8.54 5.59 5.33
N LYS A 56 -7.98 5.84 4.17
CA LYS A 56 -8.51 5.42 2.87
C LYS A 56 -7.53 4.49 2.17
N PHE A 57 -8.07 3.63 1.31
CA PHE A 57 -7.30 2.64 0.55
C PHE A 57 -7.41 2.83 -0.96
N ILE A 58 -6.32 2.52 -1.64
CA ILE A 58 -6.27 2.22 -3.08
C ILE A 58 -5.70 0.82 -3.19
N LEU A 59 -6.48 -0.11 -3.72
CA LEU A 59 -6.11 -1.50 -3.87
C LEU A 59 -5.88 -1.84 -5.34
N ILE A 60 -4.74 -2.44 -5.64
CA ILE A 60 -4.33 -2.84 -7.00
C ILE A 60 -4.05 -4.34 -6.99
N ASP A 61 -4.88 -5.09 -7.70
CA ASP A 61 -4.83 -6.55 -7.80
C ASP A 61 -4.97 -6.99 -9.27
N PRO A 62 -3.88 -7.05 -10.02
CA PRO A 62 -3.92 -7.43 -11.43
C PRO A 62 -4.45 -8.86 -11.66
N LYS A 63 -4.40 -9.71 -10.65
CA LYS A 63 -4.86 -11.11 -10.74
C LYS A 63 -6.29 -11.33 -10.30
N MET A 64 -6.95 -10.36 -9.69
CA MET A 64 -8.32 -10.43 -9.16
C MET A 64 -8.53 -11.57 -8.12
N LEU A 65 -7.51 -11.96 -7.39
CA LEU A 65 -7.56 -13.13 -6.51
C LEU A 65 -7.58 -12.80 -5.02
N GLU A 66 -6.85 -11.74 -4.62
CA GLU A 66 -6.52 -11.52 -3.22
C GLU A 66 -7.27 -10.33 -2.62
N LEU A 67 -7.34 -9.22 -3.36
CA LEU A 67 -7.88 -7.95 -2.85
C LEU A 67 -9.32 -7.66 -3.29
N SER A 68 -9.86 -8.41 -4.24
CA SER A 68 -11.24 -8.25 -4.76
C SER A 68 -12.30 -8.42 -3.66
N THR A 69 -11.99 -9.18 -2.61
CA THR A 69 -12.89 -9.37 -1.47
C THR A 69 -13.23 -8.06 -0.73
N TYR A 70 -12.35 -7.05 -0.84
CA TYR A 70 -12.55 -5.73 -0.23
C TYR A 70 -13.37 -4.76 -1.08
N GLU A 71 -13.81 -5.16 -2.29
CA GLU A 71 -14.63 -4.30 -3.15
C GLU A 71 -15.89 -3.82 -2.42
N GLY A 72 -16.16 -2.52 -2.50
CA GLY A 72 -17.35 -1.90 -1.90
C GLY A 72 -17.25 -1.55 -0.41
N ILE A 73 -16.10 -1.67 0.24
CA ILE A 73 -15.95 -1.15 1.63
C ILE A 73 -15.83 0.39 1.62
N PRO A 74 -16.35 1.10 2.65
CA PRO A 74 -16.37 2.57 2.67
C PRO A 74 -15.00 3.24 2.74
N HIS A 75 -13.93 2.46 2.98
CA HIS A 75 -12.56 2.95 3.01
C HIS A 75 -11.92 3.11 1.62
N LEU A 76 -12.52 2.61 0.55
CA LEU A 76 -11.95 2.69 -0.79
C LEU A 76 -12.12 4.08 -1.40
N LEU A 77 -11.05 4.57 -2.09
CA LEU A 77 -11.08 5.78 -2.91
C LEU A 77 -11.51 5.52 -4.36
N CYS A 78 -11.38 4.29 -4.82
CA CYS A 78 -11.81 3.81 -6.13
C CYS A 78 -12.09 2.31 -6.07
N PRO A 79 -12.80 1.72 -7.05
CA PRO A 79 -12.89 0.27 -7.18
C PRO A 79 -11.52 -0.40 -7.20
N VAL A 80 -11.44 -1.68 -6.84
CA VAL A 80 -10.19 -2.43 -6.91
C VAL A 80 -9.66 -2.44 -8.34
N ILE A 81 -8.43 -2.00 -8.52
CA ILE A 81 -7.82 -1.81 -9.85
C ILE A 81 -7.21 -3.12 -10.31
N THR A 82 -7.65 -3.60 -11.46
CA THR A 82 -7.23 -4.88 -12.03
C THR A 82 -6.35 -4.75 -13.28
N GLU A 83 -6.36 -3.57 -13.91
CA GLU A 83 -5.59 -3.32 -15.13
C GLU A 83 -4.27 -2.59 -14.83
N ALA A 84 -3.15 -3.11 -15.33
CA ALA A 84 -1.83 -2.54 -15.10
C ALA A 84 -1.67 -1.10 -15.61
N LYS A 85 -2.26 -0.78 -16.77
CA LYS A 85 -2.23 0.60 -17.32
C LYS A 85 -2.98 1.58 -16.43
N LYS A 86 -4.15 1.19 -15.93
CA LYS A 86 -4.93 1.99 -14.98
C LYS A 86 -4.18 2.17 -13.66
N ALA A 87 -3.50 1.14 -13.19
CA ALA A 87 -2.67 1.21 -11.99
C ALA A 87 -1.58 2.28 -12.11
N ALA A 88 -0.89 2.38 -13.25
CA ALA A 88 0.11 3.43 -13.50
C ALA A 88 -0.52 4.83 -13.46
N SER A 89 -1.70 5.01 -14.09
CA SER A 89 -2.44 6.28 -14.06
C SER A 89 -2.87 6.67 -12.65
N VAL A 90 -3.34 5.70 -11.87
CA VAL A 90 -3.74 5.93 -10.47
C VAL A 90 -2.54 6.26 -9.57
N LEU A 91 -1.41 5.61 -9.75
CA LEU A 91 -0.17 6.02 -9.06
C LEU A 91 0.23 7.45 -9.44
N GLY A 92 0.05 7.85 -10.70
CA GLY A 92 0.21 9.25 -11.14
C GLY A 92 -0.74 10.21 -10.43
N TRP A 93 -2.00 9.81 -10.22
CA TRP A 93 -2.95 10.57 -9.41
C TRP A 93 -2.49 10.69 -7.95
N VAL A 94 -1.99 9.61 -7.35
CA VAL A 94 -1.45 9.64 -5.97
C VAL A 94 -0.29 10.65 -5.84
N VAL A 95 0.56 10.76 -6.86
CA VAL A 95 1.62 11.80 -6.90
C VAL A 95 1.01 13.20 -6.92
N LYS A 96 -0.01 13.45 -7.75
CA LYS A 96 -0.70 14.75 -7.80
C LYS A 96 -1.39 15.07 -6.47
N GLU A 97 -2.04 14.11 -5.85
CA GLU A 97 -2.67 14.27 -4.54
C GLU A 97 -1.64 14.62 -3.47
N MET A 98 -0.48 13.95 -3.47
CA MET A 98 0.63 14.30 -2.60
C MET A 98 1.06 15.77 -2.78
N GLU A 99 1.26 16.20 -4.03
CA GLU A 99 1.63 17.59 -4.33
C GLU A 99 0.57 18.60 -3.88
N ASN A 100 -0.72 18.26 -4.04
CA ASN A 100 -1.84 19.09 -3.57
C ASN A 100 -1.84 19.21 -2.04
N ARG A 101 -1.62 18.11 -1.33
CA ARG A 101 -1.50 18.12 0.13
C ARG A 101 -0.35 19.01 0.60
N TYR A 102 0.78 18.97 -0.08
CA TYR A 102 1.89 19.89 0.22
C TYR A 102 1.52 21.36 0.02
N LYS A 103 0.82 21.69 -1.07
CA LYS A 103 0.32 23.06 -1.31
C LYS A 103 -0.59 23.52 -0.16
N LEU A 104 -1.50 22.66 0.30
CA LEU A 104 -2.40 22.97 1.41
C LEU A 104 -1.65 23.10 2.74
N MET A 105 -0.74 22.21 3.06
CA MET A 105 0.10 22.26 4.25
C MET A 105 0.97 23.53 4.28
N THR A 106 1.54 23.91 3.14
CA THR A 106 2.35 25.13 3.01
C THR A 106 1.51 26.40 3.27
N LYS A 107 0.27 26.48 2.75
CA LYS A 107 -0.65 27.62 3.01
C LYS A 107 -0.93 27.82 4.51
N VAL A 108 -0.93 26.74 5.28
CA VAL A 108 -1.21 26.75 6.73
C VAL A 108 0.08 26.84 7.57
N GLY A 109 1.25 26.76 6.91
CA GLY A 109 2.56 26.82 7.57
C GLY A 109 2.86 25.58 8.42
N VAL A 110 2.43 24.39 7.97
CA VAL A 110 2.70 23.11 8.63
C VAL A 110 3.54 22.20 7.73
N ARG A 111 4.25 21.22 8.33
CA ARG A 111 5.21 20.37 7.62
C ARG A 111 4.74 18.94 7.40
N ASN A 112 3.68 18.51 8.05
CA ASN A 112 3.15 17.17 7.95
C ASN A 112 1.63 17.13 8.18
N ILE A 113 1.03 16.00 7.78
CA ILE A 113 -0.41 15.76 7.87
C ILE A 113 -0.94 15.82 9.31
N ASP A 114 -0.18 15.33 10.29
CA ASP A 114 -0.61 15.34 11.69
C ASP A 114 -0.78 16.77 12.21
N SER A 115 0.20 17.64 11.89
CA SER A 115 0.14 19.06 12.25
C SER A 115 -0.97 19.80 11.51
N TYR A 116 -1.28 19.38 10.27
CA TYR A 116 -2.40 19.91 9.51
C TYR A 116 -3.72 19.52 10.15
N ASN A 117 -3.92 18.24 10.41
CA ASN A 117 -5.14 17.68 11.00
C ASN A 117 -5.40 18.22 12.41
N ALA A 118 -4.34 18.50 13.20
CA ALA A 118 -4.47 19.10 14.53
C ALA A 118 -5.01 20.54 14.48
N LYS A 119 -4.85 21.27 13.38
CA LYS A 119 -5.30 22.65 13.20
C LYS A 119 -6.66 22.80 12.51
N HIS A 120 -7.16 21.75 11.87
CA HIS A 120 -8.37 21.80 11.06
C HIS A 120 -9.45 20.87 11.63
N LYS A 121 -10.73 21.32 11.57
CA LYS A 121 -11.88 20.49 11.95
C LYS A 121 -12.07 19.31 10.97
N ILE A 122 -11.75 19.53 9.71
CA ILE A 122 -11.84 18.52 8.64
C ILE A 122 -10.43 18.00 8.43
N SER A 123 -10.22 16.73 8.76
CA SER A 123 -8.93 16.05 8.64
C SER A 123 -8.71 15.53 7.22
N MET A 124 -7.48 15.62 6.72
CA MET A 124 -7.07 14.84 5.56
C MET A 124 -6.90 13.38 5.97
N PRO A 125 -7.53 12.42 5.28
CA PRO A 125 -7.30 11.00 5.59
C PRO A 125 -5.88 10.57 5.18
N TYR A 126 -5.34 9.61 5.90
CA TYR A 126 -4.19 8.83 5.41
C TYR A 126 -4.61 8.01 4.21
N ILE A 127 -3.71 7.84 3.24
CA ILE A 127 -3.94 7.00 2.06
C ILE A 127 -2.93 5.85 2.10
N VAL A 128 -3.44 4.63 2.01
CA VAL A 128 -2.62 3.42 1.92
C VAL A 128 -2.85 2.79 0.55
N VAL A 129 -1.80 2.78 -0.26
CA VAL A 129 -1.81 2.14 -1.58
C VAL A 129 -1.22 0.75 -1.43
N ILE A 130 -1.96 -0.28 -1.83
CA ILE A 130 -1.52 -1.68 -1.75
C ILE A 130 -1.53 -2.29 -3.14
N VAL A 131 -0.39 -2.85 -3.54
CA VAL A 131 -0.20 -3.57 -4.80
C VAL A 131 0.13 -5.01 -4.49
N ASP A 132 -0.74 -5.96 -4.87
CA ASP A 132 -0.53 -7.38 -4.56
C ASP A 132 0.53 -8.04 -5.44
N GLU A 133 0.61 -7.67 -6.73
CA GLU A 133 1.61 -8.21 -7.64
C GLU A 133 2.23 -7.13 -8.52
N MET A 134 3.37 -6.63 -8.06
CA MET A 134 4.04 -5.54 -8.78
C MET A 134 4.74 -6.00 -10.07
N SER A 135 5.04 -7.31 -10.21
CA SER A 135 5.68 -7.82 -11.43
C SER A 135 4.80 -7.58 -12.67
N ASP A 136 3.48 -7.72 -12.53
CA ASP A 136 2.57 -7.53 -13.65
C ASP A 136 2.47 -6.05 -14.06
N LEU A 137 2.64 -5.14 -13.12
CA LEU A 137 2.71 -3.70 -13.39
C LEU A 137 4.02 -3.32 -14.08
N MET A 138 5.14 -3.90 -13.60
CA MET A 138 6.48 -3.61 -14.14
C MET A 138 6.63 -4.10 -15.58
N LEU A 139 5.94 -5.16 -15.97
CA LEU A 139 5.93 -5.65 -17.36
C LEU A 139 5.27 -4.65 -18.34
N VAL A 140 4.30 -3.88 -17.89
CA VAL A 140 3.49 -3.01 -18.77
C VAL A 140 3.96 -1.56 -18.74
N ALA A 141 4.33 -1.03 -17.58
CA ALA A 141 4.58 0.39 -17.37
C ALA A 141 5.75 0.66 -16.42
N SER A 142 6.85 -0.10 -16.54
CA SER A 142 8.00 -0.06 -15.64
C SER A 142 8.50 1.36 -15.35
N LYS A 143 8.78 2.16 -16.39
CA LYS A 143 9.33 3.52 -16.25
C LYS A 143 8.37 4.46 -15.52
N ASP A 144 7.09 4.40 -15.84
CA ASP A 144 6.08 5.28 -15.22
C ASP A 144 5.90 4.94 -13.75
N ILE A 145 5.86 3.65 -13.43
CA ILE A 145 5.75 3.16 -12.07
C ILE A 145 7.00 3.53 -11.26
N GLU A 146 8.20 3.30 -11.78
CA GLU A 146 9.44 3.68 -11.09
C GLU A 146 9.51 5.19 -10.84
N ASN A 147 9.12 6.01 -11.80
CA ASN A 147 9.05 7.47 -11.65
C ASN A 147 8.06 7.90 -10.57
N CYS A 148 6.87 7.30 -10.54
CA CYS A 148 5.88 7.56 -9.50
C CYS A 148 6.40 7.15 -8.12
N ILE A 149 6.99 5.96 -8.00
CA ILE A 149 7.56 5.45 -6.76
C ILE A 149 8.69 6.34 -6.26
N GLN A 150 9.59 6.77 -7.15
CA GLN A 150 10.69 7.66 -6.80
C GLN A 150 10.20 8.99 -6.23
N LYS A 151 9.18 9.60 -6.84
CA LYS A 151 8.57 10.83 -6.33
C LYS A 151 7.88 10.61 -4.98
N LEU A 152 7.08 9.56 -4.87
CA LEU A 152 6.33 9.26 -3.66
C LEU A 152 7.26 8.92 -2.49
N SER A 153 8.32 8.14 -2.71
CA SER A 153 9.23 7.74 -1.63
C SER A 153 9.92 8.91 -0.95
N GLN A 154 10.15 10.00 -1.66
CA GLN A 154 10.81 11.18 -1.11
C GLN A 154 9.90 12.03 -0.22
N MET A 155 8.62 12.08 -0.51
CA MET A 155 7.73 13.08 0.06
C MET A 155 6.41 12.51 0.63
N ALA A 156 5.99 11.32 0.28
CA ALA A 156 4.67 10.79 0.62
C ALA A 156 4.44 10.63 2.14
N ARG A 157 5.48 10.31 2.89
CA ARG A 157 5.41 10.14 4.35
C ARG A 157 4.79 11.34 5.06
N ALA A 158 5.28 12.54 4.78
CA ALA A 158 4.78 13.75 5.42
C ALA A 158 3.36 14.13 4.95
N ALA A 159 2.98 13.72 3.75
CA ALA A 159 1.64 13.89 3.20
C ALA A 159 0.64 12.81 3.67
N GLY A 160 1.06 11.86 4.51
CA GLY A 160 0.21 10.78 5.01
C GLY A 160 -0.14 9.73 3.96
N ILE A 161 0.77 9.48 3.01
CA ILE A 161 0.59 8.48 1.96
C ILE A 161 1.61 7.37 2.15
N HIS A 162 1.13 6.13 2.18
CA HIS A 162 1.94 4.94 2.42
C HIS A 162 1.73 3.94 1.29
N ILE A 163 2.82 3.25 0.89
CA ILE A 163 2.78 2.30 -0.21
C ILE A 163 3.26 0.93 0.29
N ILE A 164 2.45 -0.08 0.05
CA ILE A 164 2.81 -1.48 0.26
C ILE A 164 2.84 -2.14 -1.11
N MET A 165 4.03 -2.57 -1.52
CA MET A 165 4.20 -3.30 -2.77
C MET A 165 4.52 -4.75 -2.49
N ALA A 166 3.82 -5.65 -3.15
CA ALA A 166 4.06 -7.06 -3.02
C ALA A 166 4.38 -7.73 -4.37
N THR A 167 5.11 -8.84 -4.33
CA THR A 167 5.40 -9.66 -5.51
C THR A 167 5.63 -11.12 -5.13
N GLN A 168 5.19 -12.02 -6.01
CA GLN A 168 5.51 -13.44 -5.97
C GLN A 168 6.76 -13.79 -6.79
N ARG A 169 7.24 -12.83 -7.60
CA ARG A 169 8.39 -13.00 -8.52
C ARG A 169 9.52 -12.04 -8.16
N PRO A 170 10.38 -12.41 -7.20
CA PRO A 170 11.44 -11.52 -6.73
C PRO A 170 12.65 -11.50 -7.67
N SER A 171 12.42 -11.24 -8.97
CA SER A 171 13.51 -11.09 -9.95
C SER A 171 14.14 -9.69 -9.89
N VAL A 172 15.36 -9.56 -10.41
CA VAL A 172 16.06 -8.26 -10.45
C VAL A 172 15.39 -7.26 -11.37
N ASP A 173 14.63 -7.71 -12.37
CA ASP A 173 13.85 -6.88 -13.29
C ASP A 173 12.61 -6.29 -12.61
N VAL A 174 12.10 -6.94 -11.57
CA VAL A 174 10.96 -6.51 -10.78
C VAL A 174 11.42 -5.69 -9.57
N ILE A 175 12.35 -6.21 -8.79
CA ILE A 175 12.93 -5.54 -7.61
C ILE A 175 14.23 -4.84 -8.05
N THR A 176 14.08 -3.78 -8.83
CA THR A 176 15.20 -3.00 -9.37
C THR A 176 15.97 -2.24 -8.29
N GLY A 177 17.12 -1.70 -8.64
CA GLY A 177 17.90 -0.83 -7.74
C GLY A 177 17.09 0.38 -7.24
N THR A 178 16.27 0.97 -8.12
CA THR A 178 15.36 2.08 -7.78
C THR A 178 14.33 1.66 -6.75
N ILE A 179 13.68 0.52 -6.94
CA ILE A 179 12.71 -0.04 -5.97
C ILE A 179 13.39 -0.29 -4.62
N LYS A 180 14.56 -0.95 -4.61
CA LYS A 180 15.29 -1.22 -3.36
C LYS A 180 15.70 0.03 -2.60
N ALA A 181 16.11 1.06 -3.29
CA ALA A 181 16.50 2.34 -2.68
C ALA A 181 15.31 3.05 -2.02
N ASN A 182 14.11 2.87 -2.58
CA ASN A 182 12.89 3.56 -2.16
C ASN A 182 12.03 2.75 -1.16
N PHE A 183 12.31 1.45 -1.03
CA PHE A 183 11.67 0.56 -0.05
C PHE A 183 12.72 0.00 0.92
N PRO A 184 13.14 0.79 1.92
CA PRO A 184 14.15 0.35 2.89
C PRO A 184 13.62 -0.72 3.85
N THR A 185 12.31 -0.72 4.12
CA THR A 185 11.67 -1.76 4.94
C THR A 185 11.14 -2.86 4.04
N ARG A 186 11.56 -4.09 4.31
CA ARG A 186 11.24 -5.25 3.46
C ARG A 186 10.85 -6.45 4.29
N ILE A 187 9.92 -7.22 3.75
CA ILE A 187 9.53 -8.53 4.27
C ILE A 187 9.78 -9.57 3.19
N SER A 188 10.54 -10.58 3.52
CA SER A 188 10.69 -11.77 2.68
C SER A 188 10.05 -12.97 3.37
N PHE A 189 9.02 -13.52 2.75
CA PHE A 189 8.56 -14.86 3.03
C PHE A 189 9.47 -15.89 2.36
N GLN A 190 9.15 -17.17 2.47
CA GLN A 190 9.90 -18.22 1.81
C GLN A 190 10.02 -17.96 0.31
N VAL A 191 11.22 -18.14 -0.20
CA VAL A 191 11.57 -18.03 -1.63
C VAL A 191 12.25 -19.30 -2.11
N SER A 192 12.34 -19.48 -3.44
CA SER A 192 12.84 -20.71 -4.04
C SER A 192 14.36 -20.80 -4.06
N SER A 193 15.07 -19.67 -4.03
CA SER A 193 16.52 -19.65 -4.19
C SER A 193 17.22 -18.61 -3.30
N LYS A 194 18.52 -18.83 -3.08
CA LYS A 194 19.41 -17.86 -2.42
C LYS A 194 19.54 -16.57 -3.21
N ILE A 195 19.36 -16.63 -4.54
CA ILE A 195 19.41 -15.46 -5.42
C ILE A 195 18.22 -14.57 -5.14
N ASP A 196 17.02 -15.16 -5.00
CA ASP A 196 15.79 -14.42 -4.68
C ASP A 196 15.90 -13.76 -3.31
N SER A 197 16.41 -14.45 -2.30
CA SER A 197 16.66 -13.89 -0.97
C SER A 197 17.57 -12.67 -1.04
N ARG A 198 18.69 -12.75 -1.77
CA ARG A 198 19.60 -11.61 -1.96
C ARG A 198 18.96 -10.47 -2.75
N THR A 199 18.11 -10.79 -3.72
CA THR A 199 17.40 -9.76 -4.49
C THR A 199 16.48 -8.94 -3.60
N ILE A 200 15.79 -9.57 -2.65
CA ILE A 200 14.87 -8.90 -1.73
C ILE A 200 15.62 -8.20 -0.59
N LEU A 201 16.43 -8.96 0.15
CA LEU A 201 17.01 -8.54 1.43
C LEU A 201 18.47 -8.07 1.33
N GLY A 202 19.17 -8.41 0.23
CA GLY A 202 20.62 -8.24 0.13
C GLY A 202 21.41 -9.40 0.74
N GLU A 203 20.76 -10.28 1.50
CA GLU A 203 21.35 -11.42 2.20
C GLU A 203 20.61 -12.73 1.89
N GLN A 204 21.25 -13.87 2.20
CA GLN A 204 20.64 -15.20 2.13
C GLN A 204 19.83 -15.46 3.39
N GLY A 205 18.94 -16.45 3.34
CA GLY A 205 18.19 -16.95 4.51
C GLY A 205 16.70 -17.14 4.25
N ALA A 206 16.08 -16.36 3.35
CA ALA A 206 14.68 -16.52 3.06
C ALA A 206 14.34 -17.84 2.34
N GLU A 207 15.30 -18.47 1.67
CA GLU A 207 15.16 -19.80 1.09
C GLU A 207 15.06 -20.92 2.14
N GLN A 208 15.43 -20.64 3.38
CA GLN A 208 15.41 -21.60 4.50
C GLN A 208 14.15 -21.46 5.37
N LEU A 209 13.29 -20.52 5.06
CA LEU A 209 12.03 -20.32 5.79
C LEU A 209 11.08 -21.49 5.57
N LEU A 210 10.21 -21.72 6.57
CA LEU A 210 9.31 -22.88 6.60
C LEU A 210 8.02 -22.66 5.80
N GLY A 211 7.76 -21.45 5.31
CA GLY A 211 6.48 -21.07 4.69
C GLY A 211 5.39 -20.80 5.72
N LYS A 212 4.14 -20.68 5.26
CA LYS A 212 2.94 -20.47 6.10
C LYS A 212 3.05 -19.31 7.11
N GLY A 213 3.68 -18.22 6.72
CA GLY A 213 3.82 -17.03 7.56
C GLY A 213 5.19 -16.84 8.20
N ASP A 214 6.09 -17.81 8.10
CA ASP A 214 7.48 -17.65 8.52
C ASP A 214 8.19 -16.66 7.59
N MET A 215 8.76 -15.58 8.13
CA MET A 215 9.28 -14.47 7.34
C MET A 215 10.52 -13.83 7.97
N LEU A 216 11.31 -13.19 7.12
CA LEU A 216 12.39 -12.30 7.50
C LEU A 216 11.93 -10.85 7.32
N PHE A 217 11.93 -10.09 8.40
CA PHE A 217 11.64 -8.66 8.41
C PHE A 217 12.95 -7.88 8.45
N MET A 218 13.17 -7.04 7.45
CA MET A 218 14.29 -6.10 7.39
C MET A 218 13.78 -4.69 7.69
N SER A 219 14.27 -4.12 8.78
CA SER A 219 13.98 -2.73 9.13
C SER A 219 14.75 -1.75 8.25
N SER A 220 14.38 -0.47 8.27
CA SER A 220 15.09 0.59 7.56
C SER A 220 16.55 0.76 7.99
N ALA A 221 16.93 0.23 9.16
CA ALA A 221 18.32 0.18 9.64
C ALA A 221 19.07 -1.07 9.14
N ASN A 222 18.55 -1.79 8.14
CA ASN A 222 19.12 -3.03 7.58
C ASN A 222 19.29 -4.18 8.60
N ARG A 223 18.56 -4.12 9.71
CA ARG A 223 18.54 -5.23 10.68
C ARG A 223 17.49 -6.24 10.26
N ILE A 224 17.90 -7.49 10.07
CA ILE A 224 17.01 -8.60 9.75
C ILE A 224 16.61 -9.34 11.02
N THR A 225 15.32 -9.55 11.18
CA THR A 225 14.73 -10.30 12.29
C THR A 225 13.78 -11.35 11.72
N ARG A 226 13.88 -12.61 12.19
CA ARG A 226 12.94 -13.66 11.81
C ARG A 226 11.69 -13.56 12.66
N ILE A 227 10.54 -13.50 12.01
CA ILE A 227 9.23 -13.33 12.66
C ILE A 227 8.24 -14.28 12.00
N HIS A 228 7.17 -14.62 12.71
CA HIS A 228 6.05 -15.36 12.14
C HIS A 228 4.83 -14.44 12.02
N ALA A 229 4.27 -14.30 10.81
CA ALA A 229 3.07 -13.51 10.58
C ALA A 229 1.84 -14.13 11.28
N PRO A 230 0.89 -13.31 11.74
CA PRO A 230 -0.39 -13.81 12.23
C PRO A 230 -1.20 -14.40 11.08
N PHE A 231 -2.11 -15.29 11.43
CA PHE A 231 -3.05 -15.92 10.49
C PHE A 231 -4.43 -15.28 10.61
N VAL A 232 -5.07 -15.08 9.48
CA VAL A 232 -6.49 -14.73 9.36
C VAL A 232 -7.11 -15.61 8.29
N SER A 233 -8.32 -16.08 8.53
CA SER A 233 -9.06 -16.93 7.57
C SER A 233 -9.91 -16.07 6.63
N ASP A 234 -10.22 -16.61 5.44
CA ASP A 234 -11.08 -15.95 4.46
C ASP A 234 -12.48 -15.65 5.02
N ASN A 235 -13.03 -16.57 5.82
CA ASN A 235 -14.32 -16.38 6.51
C ASN A 235 -14.30 -15.17 7.47
N GLU A 236 -13.17 -14.90 8.13
CA GLU A 236 -13.04 -13.72 9.00
C GLU A 236 -12.99 -12.45 8.17
N ILE A 237 -12.27 -12.47 7.04
CA ILE A 237 -12.20 -11.34 6.10
C ILE A 237 -13.59 -11.02 5.55
N GLU A 238 -14.33 -12.02 5.08
CA GLU A 238 -15.68 -11.86 4.56
C GLU A 238 -16.67 -11.28 5.58
N LYS A 239 -16.62 -11.76 6.83
CA LYS A 239 -17.47 -11.22 7.91
C LYS A 239 -17.18 -9.75 8.18
N ILE A 240 -15.90 -9.37 8.22
CA ILE A 240 -15.50 -7.98 8.45
C ILE A 240 -15.92 -7.11 7.28
N ASN A 241 -15.71 -7.56 6.04
CA ASN A 241 -16.10 -6.82 4.85
C ASN A 241 -17.62 -6.63 4.76
N SER A 242 -18.39 -7.66 5.08
CA SER A 242 -19.86 -7.58 5.13
C SER A 242 -20.33 -6.58 6.19
N PHE A 243 -19.69 -6.58 7.36
CA PHE A 243 -19.98 -5.62 8.40
C PHE A 243 -19.64 -4.18 7.97
N LEU A 244 -18.49 -3.95 7.34
CA LEU A 244 -18.10 -2.63 6.87
C LEU A 244 -19.03 -2.10 5.76
N LYS A 245 -19.43 -2.96 4.82
CA LYS A 245 -20.40 -2.62 3.77
C LYS A 245 -21.77 -2.25 4.33
N SER A 246 -22.16 -2.85 5.45
CA SER A 246 -23.43 -2.49 6.12
C SER A 246 -23.38 -1.12 6.83
N GLN A 247 -22.21 -0.54 7.03
CA GLN A 247 -22.03 0.77 7.67
C GLN A 247 -22.11 1.95 6.69
N GLY A 248 -21.90 1.72 5.41
CA GLY A 248 -21.96 2.76 4.38
C GLY A 248 -21.33 2.33 3.07
N ASP A 249 -21.64 3.07 2.02
CA ASP A 249 -21.08 2.88 0.70
C ASP A 249 -19.74 3.65 0.55
N PRO A 250 -18.85 3.21 -0.35
CA PRO A 250 -17.64 3.94 -0.63
C PRO A 250 -17.93 5.24 -1.40
N GLU A 251 -17.30 6.32 -0.99
CA GLU A 251 -17.27 7.59 -1.72
C GLU A 251 -16.06 7.58 -2.67
N TYR A 252 -16.26 7.15 -3.90
CA TYR A 252 -15.22 7.10 -4.91
C TYR A 252 -14.85 8.48 -5.43
N VAL A 253 -13.57 8.67 -5.75
CA VAL A 253 -13.05 9.91 -6.32
C VAL A 253 -13.26 9.91 -7.82
N ASP A 254 -14.06 10.83 -8.35
CA ASP A 254 -14.41 10.93 -9.78
C ASP A 254 -13.18 11.07 -10.68
N GLU A 255 -12.15 11.79 -10.25
CA GLU A 255 -10.90 11.93 -10.99
C GLU A 255 -10.22 10.57 -11.25
N ILE A 256 -10.24 9.67 -10.27
CA ILE A 256 -9.68 8.31 -10.42
C ILE A 256 -10.55 7.47 -11.34
N LEU A 257 -11.88 7.59 -11.22
CA LEU A 257 -12.82 6.87 -12.09
C LEU A 257 -12.66 7.28 -13.56
N ASN A 258 -12.49 8.57 -13.83
CA ASN A 258 -12.29 9.10 -15.18
C ASN A 258 -10.96 8.64 -15.81
N LEU A 259 -9.88 8.55 -15.02
CA LEU A 259 -8.62 7.96 -15.49
C LEU A 259 -8.77 6.49 -15.92
N SER A 260 -9.81 5.83 -15.42
CA SER A 260 -10.10 4.44 -15.76
C SER A 260 -10.92 4.29 -17.05
N SER A 261 -11.54 5.36 -17.58
CA SER A 261 -12.41 5.35 -18.74
C SER A 261 -11.77 5.87 -20.05
N GLU A 262 -10.63 6.56 -19.96
CA GLU A 262 -9.95 7.10 -21.15
C GLU A 262 -8.95 6.09 -21.73
N SER A 263 -9.25 5.56 -22.90
CA SER A 263 -8.25 5.06 -23.83
C SER A 263 -7.40 6.23 -24.31
N PRO A 264 -6.09 6.08 -24.61
CA PRO A 264 -5.24 7.19 -24.99
C PRO A 264 -5.65 7.72 -26.38
N SER A 265 -6.38 8.82 -26.41
CA SER A 265 -6.42 9.71 -27.56
C SER A 265 -5.44 10.85 -27.31
N ASP A 266 -4.43 10.90 -28.16
CA ASP A 266 -3.52 12.01 -28.38
C ASP A 266 -4.36 13.31 -28.53
N ASP A 267 -4.22 14.28 -27.66
CA ASP A 267 -4.03 15.69 -28.02
C ASP A 267 -4.13 16.62 -26.80
N GLY A 268 -3.41 17.74 -26.93
CA GLY A 268 -3.07 18.66 -25.89
C GLY A 268 -4.21 19.55 -25.35
N SER A 269 -3.88 20.13 -24.22
CA SER A 269 -4.46 21.31 -23.58
C SER A 269 -5.96 21.26 -23.21
N ASN A 270 -6.24 21.00 -21.92
CA ASN A 270 -7.33 21.72 -21.28
C ASN A 270 -7.13 21.81 -19.75
N ALA A 271 -7.32 23.01 -19.25
CA ALA A 271 -7.27 23.35 -17.84
C ALA A 271 -8.39 22.63 -17.10
N VAL A 272 -8.04 21.76 -16.13
CA VAL A 272 -8.99 21.00 -15.34
C VAL A 272 -9.39 21.82 -14.13
N SER A 273 -10.69 22.02 -14.00
CA SER A 273 -11.35 22.62 -12.84
C SER A 273 -11.23 21.70 -11.62
N TYR A 274 -10.68 22.23 -10.54
CA TYR A 274 -10.47 21.48 -9.31
C TYR A 274 -11.76 21.40 -8.49
N THR A 275 -12.32 20.21 -8.34
CA THR A 275 -13.28 19.92 -7.26
C THR A 275 -12.54 19.27 -6.10
N HIS A 276 -12.38 20.05 -5.04
CA HIS A 276 -11.86 19.55 -3.76
C HIS A 276 -12.82 18.53 -3.15
N LEU A 277 -12.27 17.54 -2.45
CA LEU A 277 -13.02 16.77 -1.45
C LEU A 277 -13.71 17.74 -0.49
N ARG A 278 -14.93 18.11 -0.78
CA ARG A 278 -15.78 18.88 0.13
C ARG A 278 -16.39 17.90 1.12
N ALA A 279 -16.05 18.06 2.37
CA ALA A 279 -16.89 17.54 3.43
C ALA A 279 -18.26 18.23 3.36
N HIS A 280 -19.30 17.44 3.25
CA HIS A 280 -20.66 17.95 3.29
C HIS A 280 -20.91 18.62 4.65
N GLU A 281 -21.23 19.91 4.62
CA GLU A 281 -21.87 20.58 5.73
C GLU A 281 -23.30 20.03 5.80
N THR A 282 -23.60 19.25 6.83
CA THR A 282 -24.96 18.96 7.23
C THR A 282 -25.42 20.05 8.19
N HIS A 283 -26.47 20.72 7.81
CA HIS A 283 -27.27 21.62 8.67
C HIS A 283 -27.85 20.87 9.89
#